data_b580f76d2723f0ef435a006b860f2c78
#
_entry.id   b580f76d2723f0ef435a006b860f2c78
#
_cell.length_a   1.000
_cell.length_b   1.000
_cell.length_c   1.000
_cell.angle_alpha   90.00
_cell.angle_beta   90.00
_cell.angle_gamma   90.00
#
_symmetry.space_group_name_H-M   'P 1'
#
loop_
_entity.id
_entity.type
_entity.pdbx_description
1 polymer ?
#
loop_
_entity_poly.entity_id
_entity_poly.type
_entity_poly.pdbx_seq_one_letter_code
_entity_poly.pdbx_strand_id
1 'polypeptide(L)'
;MPAPYYQDDLVTLHLGDCREIREWLAADVLVTDPPYGVDWTGIPTSYSRGIQVTRTQAPIAGDHSTECRDTALEMWGARPAICFGSWKAPRPRGVRHRLIWDKQGMAPGPVRSSFMTMDEEIYVLGDGFPATSPPQRSVITTREPRSLEVRRLGHPTPKPVGLMELLIGRCPPGVIADPFAGSGSTLLAARNLGRRAVGAELEERYCEIAAARLSEQVLDLWGDGAAS
;
A
#
# COMPACT_ATOMS: atom_id res chain seq x y z
N MET A 1 20.02 16.58 4.88
CA MET A 1 18.90 15.74 4.42
C MET A 1 17.67 16.64 4.30
N PRO A 2 16.82 16.52 3.29
CA PRO A 2 15.60 17.31 3.20
C PRO A 2 14.70 17.01 4.41
N ALA A 3 13.96 18.03 4.86
CA ALA A 3 13.00 17.86 5.93
C ALA A 3 11.89 16.86 5.48
N PRO A 4 11.35 16.03 6.38
CA PRO A 4 10.23 15.16 6.06
C PRO A 4 9.01 16.00 5.66
N TYR A 5 8.18 15.45 4.76
CA TYR A 5 6.91 16.06 4.37
C TYR A 5 5.89 16.03 5.52
N TYR A 6 5.86 14.92 6.25
CA TYR A 6 5.08 14.73 7.47
C TYR A 6 5.90 13.96 8.49
N GLN A 7 5.75 14.34 9.77
CA GLN A 7 6.38 13.61 10.88
C GLN A 7 5.55 13.77 12.16
N ASP A 8 5.37 12.63 12.86
CA ASP A 8 4.91 12.56 14.24
C ASP A 8 5.78 11.57 15.04
N ASP A 9 5.34 11.16 16.21
CA ASP A 9 6.10 10.27 17.11
C ASP A 9 6.32 8.86 16.51
N LEU A 10 5.45 8.40 15.60
CA LEU A 10 5.47 7.06 15.04
C LEU A 10 5.77 7.04 13.54
N VAL A 11 5.40 8.06 12.80
CA VAL A 11 5.45 8.05 11.34
C VAL A 11 6.30 9.18 10.79
N THR A 12 7.14 8.85 9.81
CA THR A 12 7.87 9.82 8.99
C THR A 12 7.57 9.57 7.52
N LEU A 13 7.14 10.59 6.78
CA LEU A 13 6.89 10.53 5.34
C LEU A 13 7.78 11.53 4.61
N HIS A 14 8.47 11.07 3.58
CA HIS A 14 9.30 11.91 2.72
C HIS A 14 8.68 12.05 1.33
N LEU A 15 8.73 13.25 0.76
CA LEU A 15 8.39 13.50 -0.63
C LEU A 15 9.64 13.29 -1.50
N GLY A 16 9.58 12.38 -2.46
CA GLY A 16 10.64 12.14 -3.42
C GLY A 16 10.73 10.72 -3.92
N ASP A 17 11.64 10.51 -4.85
CA ASP A 17 11.91 9.18 -5.42
C ASP A 17 12.57 8.28 -4.36
N CYS A 18 11.99 7.10 -4.14
CA CYS A 18 12.49 6.13 -3.17
C CYS A 18 13.92 5.63 -3.47
N ARG A 19 14.41 5.83 -4.69
CA ARG A 19 15.79 5.52 -5.07
C ARG A 19 16.79 6.57 -4.59
N GLU A 20 16.32 7.80 -4.33
CA GLU A 20 17.10 8.93 -3.81
C GLU A 20 16.90 9.09 -2.30
N ILE A 21 15.67 8.94 -1.83
CA ILE A 21 15.35 8.92 -0.40
C ILE A 21 15.87 7.63 0.21
N ARG A 22 16.77 7.71 1.19
CA ARG A 22 17.45 6.55 1.79
C ARG A 22 16.96 6.21 3.20
N GLU A 23 16.16 7.06 3.81
CA GLU A 23 15.71 6.98 5.19
C GLU A 23 14.91 5.71 5.47
N TRP A 24 14.11 5.23 4.50
CA TRP A 24 13.35 3.99 4.61
C TRP A 24 14.24 2.74 4.70
N LEU A 25 15.49 2.80 4.21
CA LEU A 25 16.44 1.68 4.29
C LEU A 25 16.92 1.39 5.71
N ALA A 26 16.75 2.32 6.65
CA ALA A 26 17.09 2.12 8.06
C ALA A 26 16.03 1.32 8.84
N ALA A 27 14.89 1.03 8.23
CA ALA A 27 13.82 0.23 8.84
C ALA A 27 14.15 -1.26 8.88
N ASP A 28 13.33 -2.04 9.59
CA ASP A 28 13.54 -3.46 9.85
C ASP A 28 12.74 -4.37 8.90
N VAL A 29 11.55 -3.92 8.48
CA VAL A 29 10.62 -4.69 7.65
C VAL A 29 10.07 -3.82 6.54
N LEU A 30 10.07 -4.33 5.30
CA LEU A 30 9.42 -3.68 4.17
C LEU A 30 7.98 -4.19 4.02
N VAL A 31 7.01 -3.30 3.91
CA VAL A 31 5.62 -3.62 3.52
C VAL A 31 5.17 -2.59 2.51
N THR A 32 4.99 -2.97 1.25
CA THR A 32 4.89 -2.00 0.16
C THR A 32 4.00 -2.44 -1.00
N ASP A 33 3.38 -1.46 -1.66
CA ASP A 33 2.53 -1.61 -2.84
C ASP A 33 3.11 -0.80 -4.02
N PRO A 34 4.18 -1.30 -4.67
CA PRO A 34 4.83 -0.61 -5.79
C PRO A 34 3.96 -0.62 -7.05
N PRO A 35 4.28 0.22 -8.06
CA PRO A 35 3.77 0.06 -9.41
C PRO A 35 4.04 -1.37 -9.93
N TYR A 36 3.01 -1.99 -10.56
CA TYR A 36 3.09 -3.42 -10.94
C TYR A 36 3.76 -3.65 -12.30
N GLY A 37 3.95 -2.61 -13.10
CA GLY A 37 4.44 -2.75 -14.46
C GLY A 37 3.38 -3.30 -15.43
N VAL A 38 2.12 -2.94 -15.22
CA VAL A 38 0.98 -3.39 -16.02
C VAL A 38 0.42 -2.29 -16.93
N ASP A 39 1.10 -1.14 -16.96
CA ASP A 39 0.74 0.05 -17.76
C ASP A 39 -0.71 0.49 -17.50
N TRP A 40 -1.05 0.66 -16.22
CA TRP A 40 -2.39 1.04 -15.82
C TRP A 40 -2.72 2.46 -16.27
N THR A 41 -3.59 2.58 -17.26
CA THR A 41 -3.93 3.85 -17.94
C THR A 41 -5.14 4.56 -17.31
N GLY A 42 -5.60 4.12 -16.16
CA GLY A 42 -6.78 4.67 -15.51
C GLY A 42 -8.08 3.89 -15.82
N ILE A 43 -9.18 4.34 -15.23
CA ILE A 43 -10.49 3.77 -15.51
C ILE A 43 -11.04 4.45 -16.77
N PRO A 44 -11.28 3.71 -17.87
CA PRO A 44 -11.92 4.27 -19.05
C PRO A 44 -13.29 4.86 -18.68
N THR A 45 -13.70 5.88 -19.41
CA THR A 45 -15.04 6.44 -19.34
C THR A 45 -16.08 5.32 -19.40
N SER A 46 -16.87 5.16 -18.34
CA SER A 46 -17.95 4.17 -18.31
C SER A 46 -19.28 4.85 -18.57
N TYR A 47 -20.15 4.19 -19.34
CA TYR A 47 -21.54 4.60 -19.51
C TYR A 47 -22.39 3.92 -18.46
N SER A 48 -23.00 4.68 -17.57
CA SER A 48 -24.01 4.19 -16.64
C SER A 48 -25.33 4.86 -16.97
N ARG A 49 -26.36 4.08 -17.34
CA ARG A 49 -27.70 4.57 -17.70
C ARG A 49 -27.71 5.66 -18.80
N GLY A 50 -26.82 5.55 -19.80
CA GLY A 50 -26.75 6.53 -20.88
C GLY A 50 -26.01 7.83 -20.55
N ILE A 51 -25.50 8.00 -19.33
CA ILE A 51 -24.71 9.15 -18.90
C ILE A 51 -23.24 8.77 -18.96
N GLN A 52 -22.45 9.58 -19.69
CA GLN A 52 -21.02 9.45 -19.74
C GLN A 52 -20.42 9.89 -18.40
N VAL A 53 -19.88 8.95 -17.61
CA VAL A 53 -19.17 9.25 -16.37
C VAL A 53 -17.68 9.25 -16.67
N THR A 54 -17.12 10.43 -16.91
CA THR A 54 -15.68 10.60 -17.07
C THR A 54 -15.02 10.56 -15.70
N ARG A 55 -14.39 9.44 -15.34
CA ARG A 55 -13.47 9.33 -14.20
C ARG A 55 -12.06 9.32 -14.76
N THR A 56 -11.48 10.49 -14.91
CA THR A 56 -10.05 10.64 -15.22
C THR A 56 -9.25 10.42 -13.94
N GLN A 57 -8.83 9.19 -13.71
CA GLN A 57 -7.75 8.94 -12.76
C GLN A 57 -6.43 9.02 -13.55
N ALA A 58 -5.46 9.75 -13.02
CA ALA A 58 -4.15 9.85 -13.65
C ALA A 58 -3.47 8.46 -13.71
N PRO A 59 -2.65 8.19 -14.73
CA PRO A 59 -1.80 7.00 -14.76
C PRO A 59 -0.94 6.91 -13.50
N ILE A 60 -0.60 5.68 -13.08
CA ILE A 60 0.33 5.47 -11.97
C ILE A 60 1.74 5.73 -12.47
N ALA A 61 2.48 6.60 -11.77
CA ALA A 61 3.87 6.91 -12.12
C ALA A 61 4.73 5.64 -12.07
N GLY A 62 5.51 5.39 -13.12
CA GLY A 62 6.43 4.24 -13.18
C GLY A 62 5.78 2.88 -13.46
N ASP A 63 4.46 2.80 -13.73
CA ASP A 63 3.74 1.51 -13.94
C ASP A 63 3.94 0.88 -15.33
N HIS A 64 4.84 1.43 -16.16
CA HIS A 64 5.19 0.86 -17.47
C HIS A 64 6.17 -0.33 -17.36
N SER A 65 6.84 -0.52 -16.22
CA SER A 65 7.78 -1.60 -15.96
C SER A 65 7.84 -1.96 -14.48
N THR A 66 8.46 -3.10 -14.15
CA THR A 66 8.74 -3.51 -12.77
C THR A 66 10.05 -2.95 -12.22
N GLU A 67 10.76 -2.12 -12.99
CA GLU A 67 12.12 -1.65 -12.67
C GLU A 67 12.19 -0.93 -11.33
N CYS A 68 11.24 -0.02 -11.06
CA CYS A 68 11.22 0.74 -9.82
C CYS A 68 11.04 -0.18 -8.58
N ARG A 69 10.11 -1.14 -8.67
CA ARG A 69 9.92 -2.19 -7.66
C ARG A 69 11.19 -3.01 -7.47
N ASP A 70 11.76 -3.50 -8.56
CA ASP A 70 12.89 -4.43 -8.51
C ASP A 70 14.15 -3.73 -7.95
N THR A 71 14.37 -2.45 -8.32
CA THR A 71 15.43 -1.61 -7.74
C THR A 71 15.23 -1.40 -6.25
N ALA A 72 14.02 -1.07 -5.79
CA ALA A 72 13.74 -0.90 -4.36
C ALA A 72 13.98 -2.20 -3.58
N LEU A 73 13.54 -3.34 -4.10
CA LEU A 73 13.77 -4.65 -3.48
C LEU A 73 15.27 -5.04 -3.48
N GLU A 74 16.02 -4.70 -4.51
CA GLU A 74 17.48 -4.91 -4.55
C GLU A 74 18.19 -4.06 -3.50
N MET A 75 17.83 -2.78 -3.37
CA MET A 75 18.34 -1.90 -2.31
C MET A 75 17.98 -2.39 -0.91
N TRP A 76 16.80 -2.99 -0.75
CA TRP A 76 16.34 -3.58 0.51
C TRP A 76 17.13 -4.83 0.88
N GLY A 77 17.48 -5.66 -0.08
CA GLY A 77 18.27 -6.89 0.11
C GLY A 77 17.42 -8.05 0.68
N ALA A 78 18.07 -8.92 1.47
CA ALA A 78 17.48 -10.17 1.97
C ALA A 78 16.66 -10.02 3.26
N ARG A 79 16.42 -8.81 3.72
CA ARG A 79 15.62 -8.54 4.92
C ARG A 79 14.14 -8.87 4.69
N PRO A 80 13.34 -9.06 5.77
CA PRO A 80 11.92 -9.36 5.65
C PRO A 80 11.17 -8.32 4.80
N ALA A 81 10.40 -8.79 3.82
CA ALA A 81 9.61 -7.92 2.98
C ALA A 81 8.27 -8.55 2.59
N ILE A 82 7.22 -7.73 2.54
CA ILE A 82 5.92 -8.00 1.94
C ILE A 82 5.73 -7.02 0.79
N CYS A 83 5.54 -7.53 -0.41
CA CYS A 83 5.41 -6.73 -1.62
C CYS A 83 4.17 -7.15 -2.42
N PHE A 84 3.29 -6.21 -2.69
CA PHE A 84 2.15 -6.44 -3.57
C PHE A 84 2.59 -6.57 -5.02
N GLY A 85 1.77 -7.24 -5.83
CA GLY A 85 2.03 -7.41 -7.24
C GLY A 85 0.84 -7.99 -8.00
N SER A 86 1.09 -8.29 -9.26
CA SER A 86 0.09 -8.80 -10.19
C SER A 86 0.61 -10.03 -10.94
N TRP A 87 -0.25 -11.01 -11.17
CA TRP A 87 0.06 -12.16 -12.00
C TRP A 87 0.39 -11.78 -13.46
N LYS A 88 0.03 -10.55 -13.89
CA LYS A 88 0.31 -10.01 -15.24
C LYS A 88 1.75 -9.56 -15.43
N ALA A 89 2.49 -9.37 -14.35
CA ALA A 89 3.86 -8.91 -14.38
C ALA A 89 4.82 -9.99 -13.82
N PRO A 90 6.11 -9.96 -14.18
CA PRO A 90 7.09 -10.86 -13.59
C PRO A 90 7.11 -10.74 -12.06
N ARG A 91 7.17 -11.87 -11.37
CA ARG A 91 7.35 -11.89 -9.91
C ARG A 91 8.73 -11.39 -9.53
N PRO A 92 8.87 -10.71 -8.38
CA PRO A 92 10.17 -10.33 -7.88
C PRO A 92 11.04 -11.56 -7.59
N ARG A 93 12.35 -11.37 -7.61
CA ARG A 93 13.29 -12.43 -7.26
C ARG A 93 13.22 -12.75 -5.77
N GLY A 94 13.49 -14.00 -5.38
CA GLY A 94 13.60 -14.40 -3.98
C GLY A 94 12.26 -14.55 -3.24
N VAL A 95 11.14 -14.68 -3.94
CA VAL A 95 9.84 -14.97 -3.32
C VAL A 95 9.90 -16.29 -2.56
N ARG A 96 9.63 -16.24 -1.25
CA ARG A 96 9.56 -17.39 -0.33
C ARG A 96 8.16 -17.92 -0.21
N HIS A 97 7.16 -17.01 -0.20
CA HIS A 97 5.76 -17.38 -0.07
C HIS A 97 4.89 -16.43 -0.89
N ARG A 98 3.77 -16.94 -1.41
CA ARG A 98 2.77 -16.16 -2.13
C ARG A 98 1.45 -16.20 -1.38
N LEU A 99 0.88 -15.03 -1.13
CA LEU A 99 -0.48 -14.87 -0.65
C LEU A 99 -1.35 -14.31 -1.79
N ILE A 100 -2.64 -14.58 -1.71
CA ILE A 100 -3.66 -14.05 -2.62
C ILE A 100 -4.61 -13.21 -1.78
N TRP A 101 -4.75 -11.96 -2.12
CA TRP A 101 -5.81 -11.13 -1.57
C TRP A 101 -7.06 -11.23 -2.45
N ASP A 102 -8.09 -11.91 -1.92
CA ASP A 102 -9.43 -11.99 -2.52
C ASP A 102 -10.23 -10.75 -2.15
N LYS A 103 -10.57 -9.94 -3.15
CA LYS A 103 -11.25 -8.65 -3.00
C LYS A 103 -12.76 -8.74 -2.76
N GLN A 104 -13.35 -9.91 -2.75
CA GLN A 104 -14.76 -10.22 -2.48
C GLN A 104 -15.78 -9.15 -2.92
N GLY A 105 -16.08 -9.07 -4.21
CA GLY A 105 -17.17 -8.21 -4.72
C GLY A 105 -16.86 -6.71 -4.75
N MET A 106 -15.64 -6.30 -4.43
CA MET A 106 -15.19 -4.95 -4.78
C MET A 106 -15.22 -4.84 -6.30
N ALA A 107 -15.99 -3.85 -6.80
CA ALA A 107 -16.26 -3.70 -8.22
C ALA A 107 -14.97 -3.84 -9.03
N PRO A 108 -14.85 -4.86 -9.88
CA PRO A 108 -13.77 -4.89 -10.84
C PRO A 108 -13.90 -3.65 -11.71
N GLY A 109 -12.81 -3.15 -12.23
CA GLY A 109 -12.85 -2.16 -13.30
C GLY A 109 -13.68 -2.67 -14.49
N PRO A 110 -13.75 -1.92 -15.59
CA PRO A 110 -14.54 -2.34 -16.74
C PRO A 110 -14.09 -3.72 -17.20
N VAL A 111 -15.02 -4.68 -17.13
CA VAL A 111 -14.78 -6.07 -17.54
C VAL A 111 -14.88 -6.13 -19.06
N ARG A 112 -13.76 -6.41 -19.71
CA ARG A 112 -13.70 -6.60 -21.18
C ARG A 112 -13.55 -8.08 -21.58
N SER A 113 -13.69 -8.99 -20.63
CA SER A 113 -13.58 -10.42 -20.85
C SER A 113 -14.65 -11.18 -20.07
N SER A 114 -14.80 -12.47 -20.37
CA SER A 114 -15.71 -13.35 -19.63
C SER A 114 -15.25 -13.63 -18.19
N PHE A 115 -14.04 -13.23 -17.83
CA PHE A 115 -13.45 -13.46 -16.52
C PHE A 115 -13.08 -12.14 -15.87
N MET A 116 -13.46 -12.01 -14.58
CA MET A 116 -13.16 -10.84 -13.76
C MET A 116 -11.94 -11.13 -12.88
N THR A 117 -11.00 -10.20 -12.82
CA THR A 117 -9.89 -10.27 -11.86
C THR A 117 -10.39 -9.79 -10.50
N MET A 118 -10.48 -10.70 -9.53
CA MET A 118 -11.00 -10.45 -8.19
C MET A 118 -9.92 -10.56 -7.12
N ASP A 119 -8.66 -10.71 -7.50
CA ASP A 119 -7.54 -10.96 -6.62
C ASP A 119 -6.33 -10.06 -6.93
N GLU A 120 -5.44 -9.99 -5.97
CA GLU A 120 -4.07 -9.48 -6.12
C GLU A 120 -3.08 -10.45 -5.47
N GLU A 121 -1.89 -10.56 -6.05
CA GLU A 121 -0.80 -11.33 -5.44
C GLU A 121 -0.06 -10.49 -4.40
N ILE A 122 0.36 -11.16 -3.32
CA ILE A 122 1.22 -10.57 -2.30
C ILE A 122 2.39 -11.53 -2.12
N TYR A 123 3.61 -11.01 -2.22
CA TYR A 123 4.83 -11.78 -2.13
C TYR A 123 5.51 -11.55 -0.78
N VAL A 124 5.86 -12.66 -0.12
CA VAL A 124 6.68 -12.65 1.10
C VAL A 124 8.12 -12.98 0.69
N LEU A 125 9.06 -12.10 1.00
CA LEU A 125 10.46 -12.20 0.65
C LEU A 125 11.34 -12.08 1.90
N GLY A 126 12.59 -12.51 1.76
CA GLY A 126 13.55 -12.46 2.86
C GLY A 126 13.28 -13.48 3.97
N ASP A 127 14.06 -13.39 5.02
CA ASP A 127 14.00 -14.27 6.19
C ASP A 127 13.54 -13.50 7.43
N GLY A 128 13.28 -14.21 8.54
CA GLY A 128 12.98 -13.59 9.84
C GLY A 128 11.49 -13.44 10.16
N PHE A 129 10.58 -13.91 9.31
CA PHE A 129 9.16 -13.94 9.66
C PHE A 129 8.92 -14.96 10.79
N PRO A 130 8.24 -14.56 11.89
CA PRO A 130 8.00 -15.44 13.01
C PRO A 130 6.96 -16.52 12.65
N ALA A 131 7.14 -17.71 13.20
CA ALA A 131 6.09 -18.71 13.22
C ALA A 131 4.93 -18.20 14.09
N THR A 132 3.71 -18.18 13.55
CA THR A 132 2.51 -17.76 14.26
C THR A 132 1.54 -18.92 14.42
N SER A 133 0.75 -18.92 15.49
CA SER A 133 -0.30 -19.91 15.72
C SER A 133 -1.65 -19.22 15.95
N PRO A 134 -2.65 -19.44 15.09
CA PRO A 134 -2.58 -20.20 13.83
C PRO A 134 -1.77 -19.44 12.75
N PRO A 135 -1.19 -20.16 11.78
CA PRO A 135 -0.51 -19.54 10.66
C PRO A 135 -1.50 -18.78 9.78
N GLN A 136 -1.02 -17.72 9.09
CA GLN A 136 -1.82 -16.99 8.11
C GLN A 136 -2.13 -17.90 6.92
N ARG A 137 -3.41 -17.99 6.55
CA ARG A 137 -3.82 -18.68 5.31
C ARG A 137 -3.29 -17.92 4.09
N SER A 138 -2.94 -18.67 3.05
CA SER A 138 -2.44 -18.08 1.80
C SER A 138 -3.48 -17.29 1.01
N VAL A 139 -4.78 -17.51 1.26
CA VAL A 139 -5.86 -16.66 0.73
C VAL A 139 -6.37 -15.79 1.85
N ILE A 140 -6.31 -14.48 1.64
CA ILE A 140 -6.75 -13.45 2.56
C ILE A 140 -7.99 -12.78 1.98
N THR A 141 -9.01 -12.66 2.78
CA THR A 141 -10.27 -12.02 2.41
C THR A 141 -10.51 -10.83 3.31
N THR A 142 -10.80 -9.67 2.73
CA THR A 142 -11.20 -8.47 3.49
C THR A 142 -12.61 -8.07 3.13
N ARG A 143 -13.37 -7.57 4.12
CA ARG A 143 -14.77 -7.12 3.95
C ARG A 143 -14.89 -5.61 3.86
N GLU A 144 -13.79 -4.88 3.89
CA GLU A 144 -13.81 -3.42 3.88
C GLU A 144 -14.29 -2.88 2.53
N PRO A 145 -15.29 -1.98 2.52
CA PRO A 145 -15.82 -1.42 1.29
C PRO A 145 -14.86 -0.39 0.67
N ARG A 146 -13.95 -0.86 -0.17
CA ARG A 146 -12.98 -0.04 -0.93
C ARG A 146 -13.62 1.15 -1.65
N SER A 147 -14.90 1.03 -2.05
CA SER A 147 -15.61 2.07 -2.79
C SER A 147 -15.78 3.39 -2.01
N LEU A 148 -15.83 3.34 -0.68
CA LEU A 148 -15.94 4.53 0.16
C LEU A 148 -14.58 5.23 0.30
N GLU A 149 -13.48 4.49 0.51
CA GLU A 149 -12.13 5.06 0.58
C GLU A 149 -11.68 5.66 -0.75
N VAL A 150 -11.89 4.96 -1.87
CA VAL A 150 -11.57 5.49 -3.20
C VAL A 150 -12.30 6.80 -3.49
N ARG A 151 -13.58 6.92 -3.09
CA ARG A 151 -14.34 8.16 -3.26
C ARG A 151 -13.87 9.29 -2.37
N ARG A 152 -13.48 8.98 -1.13
CA ARG A 152 -13.05 9.96 -0.12
C ARG A 152 -11.64 10.47 -0.42
N LEU A 153 -10.73 9.59 -0.86
CA LEU A 153 -9.31 9.89 -0.96
C LEU A 153 -8.86 10.34 -2.36
N GLY A 154 -9.67 10.13 -3.42
CA GLY A 154 -9.24 10.45 -4.79
C GLY A 154 -8.04 9.62 -5.28
N HIS A 155 -7.53 8.67 -4.47
CA HIS A 155 -6.46 7.76 -4.86
C HIS A 155 -7.04 6.60 -5.68
N PRO A 156 -6.43 6.19 -6.81
CA PRO A 156 -7.00 5.19 -7.70
C PRO A 156 -7.14 3.80 -7.07
N THR A 157 -6.21 3.43 -6.22
CA THR A 157 -6.11 2.06 -5.67
C THR A 157 -5.62 2.01 -4.22
N PRO A 158 -6.23 2.73 -3.26
CA PRO A 158 -5.77 2.62 -1.87
C PRO A 158 -5.95 1.18 -1.38
N LYS A 159 -4.95 0.63 -0.69
CA LYS A 159 -5.11 -0.66 -0.01
C LYS A 159 -5.95 -0.47 1.26
N PRO A 160 -6.86 -1.41 1.59
CA PRO A 160 -7.58 -1.37 2.86
C PRO A 160 -6.62 -1.36 4.04
N VAL A 161 -6.87 -0.48 5.01
CA VAL A 161 -6.01 -0.36 6.21
C VAL A 161 -6.00 -1.67 7.00
N GLY A 162 -7.15 -2.32 7.18
CA GLY A 162 -7.23 -3.60 7.89
C GLY A 162 -6.47 -4.75 7.21
N LEU A 163 -6.35 -4.73 5.86
CA LEU A 163 -5.46 -5.67 5.16
C LEU A 163 -4.00 -5.41 5.52
N MET A 164 -3.58 -4.13 5.53
CA MET A 164 -2.21 -3.76 5.88
C MET A 164 -1.91 -4.08 7.35
N GLU A 165 -2.86 -3.85 8.27
CA GLU A 165 -2.75 -4.23 9.69
C GLU A 165 -2.58 -5.74 9.87
N LEU A 166 -3.35 -6.55 9.15
CA LEU A 166 -3.22 -8.01 9.17
C LEU A 166 -1.83 -8.45 8.72
N LEU A 167 -1.30 -7.88 7.63
CA LEU A 167 0.02 -8.21 7.10
C LEU A 167 1.13 -7.75 8.03
N ILE A 168 1.07 -6.51 8.52
CA ILE A 168 2.05 -5.93 9.45
C ILE A 168 2.07 -6.70 10.78
N GLY A 169 0.91 -7.16 11.25
CA GLY A 169 0.79 -7.99 12.45
C GLY A 169 1.47 -9.36 12.35
N ARG A 170 1.85 -9.79 11.13
CA ARG A 170 2.60 -11.04 10.88
C ARG A 170 4.09 -10.81 10.63
N CYS A 171 4.49 -9.56 10.55
CA CYS A 171 5.89 -9.18 10.39
C CYS A 171 6.69 -9.29 11.70
N PRO A 172 8.01 -9.49 11.62
CA PRO A 172 8.88 -9.36 12.79
C PRO A 172 8.77 -7.95 13.41
N PRO A 173 9.13 -7.77 14.69
CA PRO A 173 9.13 -6.47 15.34
C PRO A 173 10.09 -5.50 14.65
N GLY A 174 9.90 -4.20 14.92
CA GLY A 174 10.76 -3.13 14.39
C GLY A 174 10.00 -2.11 13.55
N VAL A 175 10.73 -1.24 12.88
CA VAL A 175 10.22 -0.15 12.04
C VAL A 175 9.75 -0.69 10.70
N ILE A 176 8.59 -0.21 10.22
CA ILE A 176 8.05 -0.56 8.90
C ILE A 176 8.55 0.45 7.86
N ALA A 177 9.00 -0.03 6.71
CA ALA A 177 9.30 0.78 5.54
C ALA A 177 8.21 0.65 4.48
N ASP A 178 7.83 1.75 3.83
CA ASP A 178 7.06 1.76 2.59
C ASP A 178 7.61 2.82 1.62
N PRO A 179 8.47 2.42 0.66
CA PRO A 179 9.04 3.33 -0.32
C PRO A 179 8.06 3.76 -1.44
N PHE A 180 6.81 3.28 -1.42
CA PHE A 180 5.73 3.64 -2.34
C PHE A 180 4.46 3.93 -1.54
N ALA A 181 4.56 4.91 -0.62
CA ALA A 181 3.55 5.12 0.43
C ALA A 181 2.16 5.48 -0.10
N GLY A 182 2.06 6.05 -1.30
CA GLY A 182 0.79 6.45 -1.91
C GLY A 182 -0.05 7.29 -0.94
N SER A 183 -1.30 6.91 -0.74
CA SER A 183 -2.20 7.55 0.23
C SER A 183 -1.96 7.18 1.69
N GLY A 184 -0.84 6.52 2.02
CA GLY A 184 -0.38 6.24 3.37
C GLY A 184 -1.04 5.05 4.07
N SER A 185 -1.64 4.10 3.37
CA SER A 185 -2.34 2.96 4.00
C SER A 185 -1.43 2.10 4.87
N THR A 186 -0.19 1.83 4.43
CA THR A 186 0.82 1.09 5.21
C THR A 186 1.22 1.87 6.46
N LEU A 187 1.49 3.16 6.30
CA LEU A 187 1.93 4.04 7.41
C LEU A 187 0.85 4.14 8.48
N LEU A 188 -0.40 4.31 8.05
CA LEU A 188 -1.54 4.37 8.94
C LEU A 188 -1.76 3.05 9.69
N ALA A 189 -1.68 1.91 8.98
CA ALA A 189 -1.80 0.60 9.58
C ALA A 189 -0.68 0.31 10.60
N ALA A 190 0.56 0.67 10.28
CA ALA A 190 1.69 0.55 11.21
C ALA A 190 1.44 1.37 12.48
N ARG A 191 0.99 2.61 12.34
CA ARG A 191 0.63 3.49 13.44
C ARG A 191 -0.49 2.92 14.32
N ASN A 192 -1.59 2.42 13.72
CA ASN A 192 -2.69 1.79 14.45
C ASN A 192 -2.22 0.61 15.30
N LEU A 193 -1.18 -0.08 14.86
CA LEU A 193 -0.53 -1.17 15.60
C LEU A 193 0.56 -0.69 16.58
N GLY A 194 0.71 0.62 16.80
CA GLY A 194 1.73 1.21 17.68
C GLY A 194 3.16 1.02 17.16
N ARG A 195 3.34 0.79 15.84
CA ARG A 195 4.64 0.59 15.20
C ARG A 195 5.14 1.86 14.53
N ARG A 196 6.44 2.09 14.64
CA ARG A 196 7.08 3.16 13.86
C ARG A 196 7.12 2.79 12.38
N ALA A 197 6.96 3.81 11.52
CA ALA A 197 7.00 3.64 10.08
C ALA A 197 7.73 4.79 9.38
N VAL A 198 8.39 4.48 8.28
CA VAL A 198 9.04 5.46 7.39
C VAL A 198 8.57 5.19 5.96
N GLY A 199 8.04 6.22 5.31
CA GLY A 199 7.57 6.15 3.93
C GLY A 199 8.28 7.14 3.01
N ALA A 200 8.30 6.81 1.72
CA ALA A 200 8.60 7.73 0.64
C ALA A 200 7.47 7.71 -0.39
N GLU A 201 7.14 8.86 -0.94
CA GLU A 201 6.12 9.01 -1.98
C GLU A 201 6.60 10.06 -3.00
N LEU A 202 6.48 9.70 -4.27
CA LEU A 202 6.97 10.52 -5.38
C LEU A 202 6.06 11.73 -5.66
N GLU A 203 4.74 11.54 -5.54
CA GLU A 203 3.75 12.53 -5.92
C GLU A 203 3.26 13.32 -4.70
N GLU A 204 3.48 14.63 -4.69
CA GLU A 204 3.12 15.53 -3.58
C GLU A 204 1.64 15.42 -3.20
N ARG A 205 0.73 15.30 -4.20
CA ARG A 205 -0.71 15.13 -3.94
C ARG A 205 -1.04 13.91 -3.08
N TYR A 206 -0.25 12.83 -3.17
CA TYR A 206 -0.45 11.65 -2.34
C TYR A 206 0.18 11.82 -0.96
N CYS A 207 1.29 12.56 -0.87
CA CYS A 207 1.84 12.99 0.41
C CYS A 207 0.82 13.85 1.19
N GLU A 208 0.12 14.79 0.53
CA GLU A 208 -0.95 15.59 1.15
C GLU A 208 -2.06 14.71 1.71
N ILE A 209 -2.55 13.74 0.91
CA ILE A 209 -3.58 12.80 1.34
C ILE A 209 -3.12 11.96 2.53
N ALA A 210 -1.90 11.42 2.46
CA ALA A 210 -1.34 10.60 3.53
C ALA A 210 -1.17 11.40 4.83
N ALA A 211 -0.64 12.62 4.75
CA ALA A 211 -0.46 13.53 5.88
C ALA A 211 -1.82 13.90 6.52
N ALA A 212 -2.84 14.20 5.72
CA ALA A 212 -4.19 14.48 6.22
C ALA A 212 -4.76 13.29 6.99
N ARG A 213 -4.68 12.06 6.43
CA ARG A 213 -5.16 10.83 7.09
C ARG A 213 -4.43 10.56 8.41
N LEU A 214 -3.14 10.75 8.42
CA LEU A 214 -2.33 10.59 9.63
C LEU A 214 -2.68 11.65 10.69
N SER A 215 -2.96 12.88 10.31
CA SER A 215 -3.34 13.97 11.23
C SER A 215 -4.76 13.81 11.79
N GLU A 216 -5.74 13.41 10.98
CA GLU A 216 -7.14 13.21 11.43
C GLU A 216 -7.23 12.21 12.58
N GLN A 217 -6.52 11.09 12.52
CA GLN A 217 -6.56 10.07 13.57
C GLN A 217 -5.88 10.48 14.89
N VAL A 218 -4.99 11.48 14.88
CA VAL A 218 -4.44 12.04 16.13
C VAL A 218 -5.52 12.75 16.92
N LEU A 219 -6.44 13.43 16.24
CA LEU A 219 -7.52 14.17 16.89
C LEU A 219 -8.54 13.25 17.56
N ASP A 220 -8.86 12.09 16.94
CA ASP A 220 -9.82 11.13 17.51
C ASP A 220 -9.29 10.46 18.80
N LEU A 221 -7.99 10.25 18.93
CA LEU A 221 -7.38 9.68 20.15
C LEU A 221 -7.38 10.64 21.35
N TRP A 222 -7.57 11.94 21.12
CA TRP A 222 -7.60 12.97 22.17
C TRP A 222 -9.01 13.54 22.41
N GLY A 223 -10.00 13.14 21.59
CA GLY A 223 -11.37 13.70 21.60
C GLY A 223 -12.31 13.11 22.66
N ASP A 224 -12.09 11.91 23.16
CA ASP A 224 -13.02 11.21 24.07
C ASP A 224 -12.69 11.37 25.57
N GLY A 225 -11.81 12.29 25.93
CA GLY A 225 -11.34 12.50 27.32
C GLY A 225 -12.02 13.64 28.09
N ALA A 226 -12.99 14.36 27.50
CA ALA A 226 -13.58 15.53 28.17
C ALA A 226 -15.11 15.60 28.02
N ALA A 227 -15.82 14.61 28.57
CA ALA A 227 -17.25 14.76 28.92
C ALA A 227 -17.67 13.73 29.97
N SER A 228 -17.52 14.06 31.22
CA SER A 228 -18.32 13.54 32.34
C SER A 228 -18.35 14.53 33.47
#